data_bf8e8f8567347ac3c1e5035ef32c00fc
#
_entry.id   bf8e8f8567347ac3c1e5035ef32c00fc
#
_cell.length_a   1.000
_cell.length_b   1.000
_cell.length_c   1.000
_cell.angle_alpha   90.00
_cell.angle_beta   90.00
_cell.angle_gamma   90.00
#
_symmetry.space_group_name_H-M   'P 1'
#
loop_
_entity.id
_entity.type
_entity.pdbx_description
1 polymer ?
#
loop_
_entity_poly.entity_id
_entity_poly.type
_entity_poly.pdbx_seq_one_letter_code
_entity_poly.pdbx_strand_id
1 'polypeptide(L)'
;RVACTLLKVLMRYYAKQGTPIGCLHPFNPAFYANMGYGYCNENYLYQPKPSAIRSYGDKSGLSYARPEDRQEILDFYHAYAARTHGATVHHYMDPHRIFDMPYVVVCRRDGRLTGYFTFDFVAVDHYTDMYHDLLVPEMVYEDLDTLRQFMTFFASQVDQIERVRILS
;
A
#
# COMPACT_ATOMS: atom_id res chain seq x y z
N ARG A 1 17.46 -20.52 -20.52
CA ARG A 1 18.75 -19.87 -20.91
C ARG A 1 18.53 -18.45 -21.43
N VAL A 2 17.57 -18.20 -22.35
CA VAL A 2 17.35 -16.87 -22.96
C VAL A 2 17.05 -15.78 -21.90
N ALA A 3 16.12 -16.03 -20.97
CA ALA A 3 15.76 -15.09 -19.91
C ALA A 3 16.96 -14.69 -19.04
N CYS A 4 17.82 -15.65 -18.66
CA CYS A 4 19.02 -15.35 -17.87
C CYS A 4 20.02 -14.48 -18.67
N THR A 5 20.16 -14.74 -19.97
CA THR A 5 21.04 -13.94 -20.83
C THR A 5 20.51 -12.52 -20.97
N LEU A 6 19.21 -12.37 -21.22
CA LEU A 6 18.56 -11.07 -21.33
C LEU A 6 18.70 -10.25 -20.04
N LEU A 7 18.45 -10.88 -18.87
CA LEU A 7 18.57 -10.22 -17.59
C LEU A 7 20.02 -9.72 -17.34
N LYS A 8 21.03 -10.54 -17.66
CA LYS A 8 22.45 -10.15 -17.56
C LYS A 8 22.79 -8.96 -18.46
N VAL A 9 22.21 -8.92 -19.67
CA VAL A 9 22.40 -7.79 -20.59
C VAL A 9 21.78 -6.52 -20.02
N LEU A 10 20.54 -6.62 -19.53
CA LEU A 10 19.84 -5.49 -18.88
C LEU A 10 20.60 -4.96 -17.67
N MET A 11 21.03 -5.83 -16.77
CA MET A 11 21.82 -5.44 -15.60
C MET A 11 23.10 -4.69 -16.00
N ARG A 12 23.82 -5.19 -17.00
CA ARG A 12 25.03 -4.52 -17.52
C ARG A 12 24.72 -3.17 -18.16
N TYR A 13 23.61 -3.08 -18.88
CA TYR A 13 23.17 -1.83 -19.48
C TYR A 13 22.88 -0.77 -18.43
N TYR A 14 22.05 -1.10 -17.44
CA TYR A 14 21.69 -0.14 -16.38
C TYR A 14 22.87 0.20 -15.46
N ALA A 15 23.76 -0.75 -15.17
CA ALA A 15 24.99 -0.48 -14.44
C ALA A 15 25.87 0.57 -15.14
N LYS A 16 25.96 0.50 -16.49
CA LYS A 16 26.65 1.54 -17.29
C LYS A 16 25.97 2.89 -17.27
N GLN A 17 24.67 2.94 -16.99
CA GLN A 17 23.89 4.19 -16.79
C GLN A 17 24.01 4.74 -15.38
N GLY A 18 24.80 4.10 -14.50
CA GLY A 18 24.96 4.52 -13.11
C GLY A 18 23.86 4.05 -12.16
N THR A 19 23.00 3.13 -12.59
CA THR A 19 21.95 2.54 -11.71
C THR A 19 22.62 1.61 -10.69
N PRO A 20 22.56 1.93 -9.38
CA PRO A 20 23.29 1.17 -8.36
C PRO A 20 22.60 -0.13 -7.96
N ILE A 21 21.28 -0.21 -8.08
CA ILE A 21 20.46 -1.34 -7.60
C ILE A 21 19.36 -1.62 -8.63
N GLY A 22 19.15 -2.91 -8.94
CA GLY A 22 18.01 -3.39 -9.72
C GLY A 22 17.07 -4.19 -8.83
N CYS A 23 15.81 -3.75 -8.73
CA CYS A 23 14.76 -4.44 -7.99
C CYS A 23 13.73 -5.06 -8.94
N LEU A 24 13.11 -6.14 -8.50
CA LEU A 24 11.99 -6.77 -9.22
C LEU A 24 11.07 -7.49 -8.25
N HIS A 25 9.85 -7.74 -8.68
CA HIS A 25 8.92 -8.61 -7.97
C HIS A 25 9.03 -10.03 -8.54
N PRO A 26 9.53 -11.02 -7.76
CA PRO A 26 9.83 -12.34 -8.30
C PRO A 26 8.57 -13.20 -8.44
N PHE A 27 8.32 -13.77 -9.63
CA PHE A 27 7.34 -14.85 -9.81
C PHE A 27 7.88 -16.21 -9.29
N ASN A 28 9.21 -16.38 -9.29
CA ASN A 28 9.91 -17.54 -8.74
C ASN A 28 11.20 -17.08 -8.08
N PRO A 29 11.24 -16.94 -6.75
CA PRO A 29 12.42 -16.46 -6.02
C PRO A 29 13.69 -17.26 -6.30
N ALA A 30 13.59 -18.59 -6.37
CA ALA A 30 14.77 -19.45 -6.60
C ALA A 30 15.44 -19.18 -7.96
N PHE A 31 14.64 -18.85 -9.00
CA PHE A 31 15.16 -18.48 -10.31
C PHE A 31 16.05 -17.23 -10.23
N TYR A 32 15.64 -16.21 -9.49
CA TYR A 32 16.37 -14.95 -9.35
C TYR A 32 17.56 -15.08 -8.39
N ALA A 33 17.42 -15.87 -7.31
CA ALA A 33 18.52 -16.15 -6.37
C ALA A 33 19.73 -16.78 -7.10
N ASN A 34 19.48 -17.70 -8.04
CA ASN A 34 20.53 -18.29 -8.88
C ASN A 34 21.24 -17.28 -9.82
N MET A 35 20.70 -16.06 -9.94
CA MET A 35 21.29 -14.98 -10.72
C MET A 35 21.92 -13.88 -9.86
N GLY A 36 21.97 -14.08 -8.53
CA GLY A 36 22.60 -13.16 -7.59
C GLY A 36 21.66 -12.14 -6.96
N TYR A 37 20.33 -12.28 -7.15
CA TYR A 37 19.36 -11.46 -6.41
C TYR A 37 19.19 -11.96 -4.99
N GLY A 38 19.08 -11.02 -4.05
CA GLY A 38 18.71 -11.28 -2.67
C GLY A 38 17.34 -10.68 -2.35
N TYR A 39 16.75 -11.10 -1.23
CA TYR A 39 15.56 -10.44 -0.68
C TYR A 39 15.97 -9.07 -0.13
N CYS A 40 15.20 -8.04 -0.49
CA CYS A 40 15.42 -6.68 0.01
C CYS A 40 14.25 -6.18 0.87
N ASN A 41 13.03 -6.67 0.61
CA ASN A 41 11.83 -6.32 1.35
C ASN A 41 10.98 -7.57 1.62
N GLU A 42 10.26 -7.54 2.73
CA GLU A 42 9.20 -8.48 3.06
C GLU A 42 7.88 -7.72 3.12
N ASN A 43 6.84 -8.29 2.54
CA ASN A 43 5.49 -7.76 2.64
C ASN A 43 4.71 -8.58 3.66
N TYR A 44 4.05 -7.90 4.57
CA TYR A 44 3.19 -8.51 5.58
C TYR A 44 1.73 -8.29 5.22
N LEU A 45 0.93 -9.34 5.32
CA LEU A 45 -0.51 -9.26 5.20
C LEU A 45 -1.14 -9.46 6.57
N TYR A 46 -1.64 -8.38 7.15
CA TYR A 46 -2.42 -8.43 8.39
C TYR A 46 -3.89 -8.69 8.06
N GLN A 47 -4.55 -9.59 8.82
CA GLN A 47 -5.94 -9.98 8.55
C GLN A 47 -6.78 -10.04 9.85
N PRO A 48 -6.81 -8.98 10.66
CA PRO A 48 -7.65 -8.98 11.85
C PRO A 48 -9.14 -8.91 11.49
N LYS A 49 -9.99 -9.47 12.36
CA LYS A 49 -11.42 -9.15 12.36
C LYS A 49 -11.62 -7.72 12.86
N PRO A 50 -12.59 -6.94 12.34
CA PRO A 50 -12.87 -5.60 12.84
C PRO A 50 -13.06 -5.55 14.35
N SER A 51 -13.74 -6.55 14.94
CA SER A 51 -13.97 -6.67 16.39
C SER A 51 -12.68 -6.89 17.21
N ALA A 52 -11.59 -7.33 16.59
CA ALA A 52 -10.28 -7.49 17.24
C ALA A 52 -9.41 -6.21 17.13
N ILE A 53 -9.84 -5.23 16.33
CA ILE A 53 -9.13 -3.97 16.18
C ILE A 53 -9.58 -3.02 17.28
N ARG A 54 -8.61 -2.41 17.97
CA ARG A 54 -8.91 -1.42 19.00
C ARG A 54 -9.45 -0.13 18.37
N SER A 55 -10.65 0.28 18.80
CA SER A 55 -11.16 1.62 18.53
C SER A 55 -10.59 2.63 19.54
N TYR A 56 -10.21 3.81 19.05
CA TYR A 56 -9.74 4.92 19.87
C TYR A 56 -10.78 6.05 19.96
N GLY A 57 -11.98 5.83 19.41
CA GLY A 57 -13.16 6.71 19.55
C GLY A 57 -13.21 7.88 18.58
N ASP A 58 -12.09 8.37 18.09
CA ASP A 58 -12.03 9.51 17.17
C ASP A 58 -11.75 9.07 15.73
N LYS A 59 -12.47 9.62 14.78
CA LYS A 59 -12.27 9.53 13.33
C LYS A 59 -12.69 10.84 12.62
N SER A 60 -12.73 11.94 13.36
CA SER A 60 -13.20 13.24 12.87
C SER A 60 -12.32 13.86 11.78
N GLY A 61 -11.02 13.47 11.74
CA GLY A 61 -10.10 13.88 10.68
C GLY A 61 -10.25 13.14 9.38
N LEU A 62 -11.08 12.07 9.32
CA LEU A 62 -11.23 11.23 8.14
C LEU A 62 -12.30 11.79 7.20
N SER A 63 -11.97 11.77 5.92
CA SER A 63 -12.92 12.05 4.84
C SER A 63 -12.53 11.27 3.58
N TYR A 64 -13.47 11.06 2.68
CA TYR A 64 -13.12 10.56 1.35
C TYR A 64 -12.33 11.62 0.58
N ALA A 65 -11.30 11.17 -0.13
CA ALA A 65 -10.51 12.03 -1.00
C ALA A 65 -11.37 12.55 -2.15
N ARG A 66 -11.13 13.79 -2.54
CA ARG A 66 -11.75 14.43 -3.69
C ARG A 66 -10.76 14.47 -4.86
N PRO A 67 -11.21 14.71 -6.09
CA PRO A 67 -10.32 14.83 -7.24
C PRO A 67 -9.21 15.88 -7.06
N GLU A 68 -9.51 16.97 -6.38
CA GLU A 68 -8.57 18.04 -6.07
C GLU A 68 -7.47 17.64 -5.07
N ASP A 69 -7.70 16.65 -4.22
CA ASP A 69 -6.72 16.17 -3.23
C ASP A 69 -5.58 15.34 -3.89
N ARG A 70 -5.73 14.98 -5.16
CA ARG A 70 -4.83 14.07 -5.89
C ARG A 70 -3.36 14.48 -5.78
N GLN A 71 -3.04 15.73 -6.08
CA GLN A 71 -1.66 16.19 -6.07
C GLN A 71 -1.07 16.21 -4.66
N GLU A 72 -1.85 16.62 -3.67
CA GLU A 72 -1.41 16.63 -2.27
C GLU A 72 -1.13 15.22 -1.75
N ILE A 73 -1.94 14.21 -2.12
CA ILE A 73 -1.73 12.82 -1.75
C ILE A 73 -0.43 12.29 -2.39
N LEU A 74 -0.18 12.59 -3.66
CA LEU A 74 1.06 12.20 -4.34
C LEU A 74 2.29 12.85 -3.70
N ASP A 75 2.23 14.12 -3.39
CA ASP A 75 3.33 14.83 -2.74
C ASP A 75 3.59 14.29 -1.34
N PHE A 76 2.52 13.97 -0.60
CA PHE A 76 2.61 13.32 0.71
C PHE A 76 3.29 11.94 0.63
N TYR A 77 2.90 11.12 -0.35
CA TYR A 77 3.52 9.82 -0.59
C TYR A 77 5.01 9.97 -0.96
N HIS A 78 5.36 10.90 -1.86
CA HIS A 78 6.74 11.13 -2.25
C HIS A 78 7.60 11.57 -1.06
N ALA A 79 7.08 12.44 -0.19
CA ALA A 79 7.75 12.85 1.04
C ALA A 79 7.93 11.67 2.02
N TYR A 80 6.95 10.78 2.10
CA TYR A 80 7.04 9.54 2.87
C TYR A 80 8.11 8.60 2.30
N ALA A 81 8.08 8.32 1.00
CA ALA A 81 9.01 7.43 0.33
C ALA A 81 10.46 7.92 0.44
N ALA A 82 10.70 9.22 0.36
CA ALA A 82 12.03 9.81 0.46
C ALA A 82 12.71 9.58 1.83
N ARG A 83 11.92 9.32 2.89
CA ARG A 83 12.43 9.10 4.26
C ARG A 83 12.28 7.67 4.75
N THR A 84 11.69 6.77 3.93
CA THR A 84 11.38 5.40 4.32
C THR A 84 12.24 4.43 3.53
N HIS A 85 13.08 3.66 4.23
CA HIS A 85 13.91 2.64 3.60
C HIS A 85 13.05 1.55 2.96
N GLY A 86 13.34 1.24 1.70
CA GLY A 86 12.61 0.23 0.92
C GLY A 86 11.33 0.72 0.25
N ALA A 87 10.84 1.91 0.60
CA ALA A 87 9.75 2.51 -0.16
C ALA A 87 10.23 2.92 -1.56
N THR A 88 9.39 2.67 -2.55
CA THR A 88 9.69 3.03 -3.94
C THR A 88 8.84 4.22 -4.35
N VAL A 89 9.42 5.14 -5.11
CA VAL A 89 8.62 6.16 -5.80
C VAL A 89 7.77 5.44 -6.85
N HIS A 90 6.50 5.77 -6.96
CA HIS A 90 5.52 5.12 -7.85
C HIS A 90 5.83 5.21 -9.36
N HIS A 91 7.08 5.47 -9.76
CA HIS A 91 7.48 5.57 -11.16
C HIS A 91 7.31 4.28 -11.99
N TYR A 92 7.20 3.13 -11.35
CA TYR A 92 7.04 1.85 -12.07
C TYR A 92 5.59 1.48 -12.32
N MET A 93 4.70 2.06 -11.57
CA MET A 93 3.27 1.95 -11.77
C MET A 93 2.77 3.37 -11.79
N ASP A 94 1.96 3.70 -12.76
CA ASP A 94 1.31 4.99 -12.87
C ASP A 94 1.07 5.59 -11.46
N PRO A 95 1.65 6.76 -11.12
CA PRO A 95 1.43 7.40 -9.81
C PRO A 95 -0.06 7.65 -9.54
N HIS A 96 -0.87 7.53 -10.57
CA HIS A 96 -2.32 7.63 -10.48
C HIS A 96 -3.01 6.35 -9.95
N ARG A 97 -2.31 5.22 -9.78
CA ARG A 97 -2.92 3.96 -9.29
C ARG A 97 -3.53 4.04 -7.90
N ILE A 98 -3.09 4.96 -7.07
CA ILE A 98 -3.78 5.25 -5.79
C ILE A 98 -5.26 5.54 -6.04
N PHE A 99 -5.57 6.23 -7.15
CA PHE A 99 -6.91 6.64 -7.53
C PHE A 99 -7.63 5.65 -8.45
N ASP A 100 -6.99 4.53 -8.82
CA ASP A 100 -7.66 3.37 -9.44
C ASP A 100 -8.41 2.54 -8.40
N MET A 101 -8.10 2.74 -7.10
CA MET A 101 -8.86 2.12 -6.01
C MET A 101 -10.22 2.80 -5.88
N PRO A 102 -11.30 2.02 -5.66
CA PRO A 102 -12.66 2.54 -5.54
C PRO A 102 -12.81 3.58 -4.43
N TYR A 103 -12.02 3.43 -3.36
CA TYR A 103 -12.11 4.30 -2.20
C TYR A 103 -10.73 4.75 -1.74
N VAL A 104 -10.57 6.05 -1.57
CA VAL A 104 -9.41 6.69 -0.98
C VAL A 104 -9.89 7.53 0.20
N VAL A 105 -9.35 7.26 1.38
CA VAL A 105 -9.65 8.02 2.60
C VAL A 105 -8.42 8.81 3.01
N VAL A 106 -8.60 10.08 3.29
CA VAL A 106 -7.58 10.98 3.81
C VAL A 106 -7.83 11.29 5.27
N CYS A 107 -6.76 11.50 6.02
CA CYS A 107 -6.81 12.04 7.37
C CYS A 107 -6.21 13.44 7.36
N ARG A 108 -6.95 14.41 7.92
CA ARG A 108 -6.50 15.79 8.03
C ARG A 108 -6.53 16.25 9.48
N ARG A 109 -5.54 17.02 9.86
CA ARG A 109 -5.48 17.72 11.15
C ARG A 109 -5.09 19.16 10.88
N ASP A 110 -5.92 20.10 11.37
CA ASP A 110 -5.75 21.55 11.13
C ASP A 110 -5.61 21.89 9.63
N GLY A 111 -6.39 21.23 8.80
CA GLY A 111 -6.41 21.39 7.35
C GLY A 111 -5.27 20.70 6.59
N ARG A 112 -4.24 20.17 7.28
CA ARG A 112 -3.08 19.51 6.68
C ARG A 112 -3.30 18.00 6.58
N LEU A 113 -2.93 17.41 5.45
CA LEU A 113 -2.92 15.96 5.26
C LEU A 113 -1.87 15.31 6.18
N THR A 114 -2.29 14.33 6.97
CA THR A 114 -1.43 13.57 7.90
C THR A 114 -1.34 12.09 7.55
N GLY A 115 -2.17 11.62 6.62
CA GLY A 115 -2.13 10.26 6.12
C GLY A 115 -3.30 9.97 5.21
N TYR A 116 -3.21 8.83 4.54
CA TYR A 116 -4.30 8.28 3.73
C TYR A 116 -4.22 6.75 3.70
N PHE A 117 -5.31 6.14 3.32
CA PHE A 117 -5.33 4.74 2.92
C PHE A 117 -6.30 4.54 1.75
N THR A 118 -6.03 3.51 0.97
CA THR A 118 -6.92 3.06 -0.10
C THR A 118 -7.59 1.77 0.30
N PHE A 119 -8.82 1.55 -0.16
CA PHE A 119 -9.48 0.27 0.10
C PHE A 119 -10.48 -0.12 -0.98
N ASP A 120 -10.82 -1.40 -0.97
CA ASP A 120 -11.89 -1.99 -1.76
C ASP A 120 -12.61 -3.07 -0.94
N PHE A 121 -13.84 -3.38 -1.32
CA PHE A 121 -14.61 -4.49 -0.78
C PHE A 121 -14.41 -5.72 -1.67
N VAL A 122 -13.93 -6.81 -1.09
CA VAL A 122 -13.70 -8.06 -1.80
C VAL A 122 -14.64 -9.12 -1.24
N ALA A 123 -15.50 -9.68 -2.08
CA ALA A 123 -16.41 -10.74 -1.67
C ALA A 123 -15.64 -11.95 -1.13
N VAL A 124 -16.03 -12.44 0.03
CA VAL A 124 -15.41 -13.62 0.67
C VAL A 124 -15.96 -14.91 0.09
N ASP A 125 -17.24 -14.90 -0.31
CA ASP A 125 -17.94 -16.03 -0.88
C ASP A 125 -18.68 -15.62 -2.15
N HIS A 126 -18.56 -16.44 -3.19
CA HIS A 126 -19.29 -16.23 -4.45
C HIS A 126 -20.78 -16.58 -4.37
N TYR A 127 -21.25 -17.13 -3.25
CA TYR A 127 -22.64 -17.55 -3.06
C TYR A 127 -23.49 -16.55 -2.27
N THR A 128 -22.84 -15.64 -1.50
CA THR A 128 -23.54 -14.62 -0.73
C THR A 128 -22.81 -13.29 -0.86
N ASP A 129 -23.50 -12.29 -1.38
CA ASP A 129 -23.00 -10.89 -1.40
C ASP A 129 -23.06 -10.22 -0.01
N MET A 130 -23.18 -11.02 1.08
CA MET A 130 -23.41 -10.48 2.42
C MET A 130 -22.12 -10.21 3.20
N TYR A 131 -21.03 -10.91 2.89
CA TYR A 131 -19.77 -10.79 3.64
C TYR A 131 -18.63 -10.39 2.71
N HIS A 132 -17.92 -9.36 3.12
CA HIS A 132 -16.78 -8.82 2.37
C HIS A 132 -15.55 -8.74 3.28
N ASP A 133 -14.39 -8.91 2.69
CA ASP A 133 -13.14 -8.44 3.27
C ASP A 133 -12.92 -6.98 2.84
N LEU A 134 -12.40 -6.16 3.74
CA LEU A 134 -11.90 -4.83 3.44
C LEU A 134 -10.43 -4.94 3.05
N LEU A 135 -10.13 -4.91 1.76
CA LEU A 135 -8.76 -4.93 1.26
C LEU A 135 -8.16 -3.52 1.31
N VAL A 136 -7.07 -3.37 2.03
CA VAL A 136 -6.31 -2.11 2.19
C VAL A 136 -4.91 -2.32 1.60
N PRO A 137 -4.72 -2.10 0.28
CA PRO A 137 -3.44 -2.32 -0.37
C PRO A 137 -2.39 -1.27 -0.05
N GLU A 138 -2.80 -0.09 0.36
CA GLU A 138 -1.90 1.00 0.71
C GLU A 138 -2.43 1.80 1.90
N MET A 139 -1.55 2.04 2.87
CA MET A 139 -1.84 2.85 4.05
C MET A 139 -0.57 3.61 4.44
N VAL A 140 -0.62 4.94 4.37
CA VAL A 140 0.49 5.83 4.69
C VAL A 140 0.07 6.84 5.74
N TYR A 141 0.87 6.98 6.78
CA TYR A 141 0.60 7.92 7.88
C TYR A 141 1.90 8.47 8.44
N GLU A 142 1.85 9.67 9.01
CA GLU A 142 3.03 10.29 9.57
C GLU A 142 3.17 10.08 11.08
N ASP A 143 2.05 9.85 11.80
CA ASP A 143 2.06 9.71 13.26
C ASP A 143 1.01 8.71 13.79
N LEU A 144 1.14 8.39 15.09
CA LEU A 144 0.25 7.44 15.76
C LEU A 144 -1.19 7.94 15.91
N ASP A 145 -1.43 9.25 15.93
CA ASP A 145 -2.79 9.78 16.08
C ASP A 145 -3.57 9.58 14.78
N THR A 146 -2.92 9.76 13.65
CA THR A 146 -3.48 9.40 12.34
C THR A 146 -3.77 7.90 12.24
N LEU A 147 -2.80 7.04 12.65
CA LEU A 147 -3.01 5.60 12.68
C LEU A 147 -4.19 5.20 13.58
N ARG A 148 -4.37 5.82 14.77
CA ARG A 148 -5.50 5.56 15.67
C ARG A 148 -6.84 5.86 15.01
N GLN A 149 -6.93 6.91 14.20
CA GLN A 149 -8.16 7.22 13.47
C GLN A 149 -8.44 6.16 12.39
N PHE A 150 -7.41 5.67 11.67
CA PHE A 150 -7.56 4.56 10.73
C PHE A 150 -8.02 3.28 11.44
N MET A 151 -7.42 2.93 12.57
CA MET A 151 -7.85 1.78 13.37
C MET A 151 -9.29 1.92 13.86
N THR A 152 -9.70 3.14 14.23
CA THR A 152 -11.11 3.42 14.63
C THR A 152 -12.07 3.22 13.46
N PHE A 153 -11.67 3.64 12.23
CA PHE A 153 -12.45 3.39 11.03
C PHE A 153 -12.60 1.88 10.77
N PHE A 154 -11.50 1.12 10.81
CA PHE A 154 -11.53 -0.32 10.58
C PHE A 154 -12.34 -1.05 11.66
N ALA A 155 -12.19 -0.68 12.92
CA ALA A 155 -12.96 -1.24 14.02
C ALA A 155 -14.47 -0.97 13.90
N SER A 156 -14.87 0.10 13.20
CA SER A 156 -16.28 0.44 13.02
C SER A 156 -17.00 -0.38 11.93
N GLN A 157 -16.29 -1.27 11.22
CA GLN A 157 -16.83 -2.05 10.09
C GLN A 157 -17.36 -3.43 10.51
N VAL A 158 -17.74 -3.63 11.77
CA VAL A 158 -18.07 -4.94 12.36
C VAL A 158 -19.27 -5.65 11.74
N ASP A 159 -20.19 -4.91 11.12
CA ASP A 159 -21.48 -5.45 10.70
C ASP A 159 -21.41 -6.15 9.32
N GLN A 160 -20.48 -5.75 8.45
CA GLN A 160 -20.43 -6.20 7.07
C GLN A 160 -19.07 -6.76 6.66
N ILE A 161 -18.01 -6.50 7.45
CA ILE A 161 -16.65 -6.88 7.12
C ILE A 161 -16.20 -8.06 7.98
N GLU A 162 -15.78 -9.13 7.30
CA GLU A 162 -15.26 -10.29 7.99
C GLU A 162 -13.81 -10.07 8.44
N ARG A 163 -12.96 -9.51 7.56
CA ARG A 163 -11.56 -9.21 7.85
C ARG A 163 -11.12 -7.91 7.21
N VAL A 164 -10.27 -7.19 7.90
CA VAL A 164 -9.51 -6.08 7.32
C VAL A 164 -8.16 -6.61 6.86
N ARG A 165 -7.91 -6.60 5.54
CA ARG A 165 -6.68 -7.15 4.93
C ARG A 165 -5.75 -6.00 4.58
N ILE A 166 -4.75 -5.75 5.44
CA ILE A 166 -3.81 -4.65 5.30
C ILE A 166 -2.50 -5.20 4.76
N LEU A 167 -2.05 -4.66 3.62
CA LEU A 167 -0.72 -4.89 3.08
C LEU A 167 0.27 -3.86 3.65
N SER A 168 1.44 -4.33 4.08
CA SER A 168 2.50 -3.49 4.67
C SER A 168 3.84 -3.83 4.04
#